data_5ef0b9b97caecb23508bb75a9e112af6
#
_entry.id   5ef0b9b97caecb23508bb75a9e112af6
#
_cell.length_a   1.000
_cell.length_b   1.000
_cell.length_c   1.000
_cell.angle_alpha   90.00
_cell.angle_beta   90.00
_cell.angle_gamma   90.00
#
_symmetry.space_group_name_H-M   'P 1'
#
loop_
_entity.id
_entity.type
_entity.pdbx_description
1 polymer ?
#
loop_
_entity_poly.entity_id
_entity_poly.type
_entity_poly.pdbx_seq_one_letter_code
_entity_poly.pdbx_strand_id
1 'polypeptide(L)'
;MPAVAALKKQIETTDITFRNFMEGLESSGANVDPEFKHGLTIRGTEDYKAKSSRIRGSIMIVGPLLSRYGKGYIPRPGGDKIGRRRLDTHFIGFEKLGANFVYDSKEEFYRVTADELKGTYMLLDEASVTGTANIIMTAVMAKGKTTIYNAACEPYLQQLCSMLNSMGAKISGVGSNLLEIEGVKSLGGCNHRILPDMIEIGSFIGLAAITKSEITIKNVAYDKLGVIPSVFSKLGIKMERRGDDIYIPSQESYEIESFIDGSILTISDAPWPGFTPDLLSIVLVVASQAKGSVLIHQKMFESRLFFVDKLIDMGAQIILCDPHRATVIGGNHQFKFKSTTMTSPDIRAGVSLL
;
A
#
# COMPACT_ATOMS: atom_id res chain seq x y z
N MET A 1 -0.95 -22.81 12.65
CA MET A 1 0.15 -23.43 11.87
C MET A 1 -0.04 -23.34 10.35
N PRO A 2 -1.20 -23.63 9.72
CA PRO A 2 -1.37 -23.46 8.26
C PRO A 2 -1.31 -21.99 7.79
N ALA A 3 -1.82 -21.04 8.56
CA ALA A 3 -1.81 -19.63 8.24
C ALA A 3 -0.40 -19.03 8.19
N VAL A 4 0.49 -19.43 9.10
CA VAL A 4 1.89 -18.98 9.13
C VAL A 4 2.67 -19.53 7.93
N ALA A 5 2.38 -20.76 7.50
CA ALA A 5 2.99 -21.37 6.31
C ALA A 5 2.49 -20.66 5.01
N ALA A 6 1.22 -20.27 4.96
CA ALA A 6 0.67 -19.51 3.85
C ALA A 6 1.25 -18.09 3.80
N LEU A 7 1.41 -17.42 4.95
CA LEU A 7 2.07 -16.12 5.05
C LEU A 7 3.55 -16.18 4.61
N LYS A 8 4.28 -17.22 5.05
CA LYS A 8 5.68 -17.44 4.67
C LYS A 8 5.83 -17.65 3.17
N LYS A 9 4.93 -18.40 2.55
CA LYS A 9 4.89 -18.63 1.11
C LYS A 9 4.54 -17.36 0.32
N GLN A 10 3.76 -16.46 0.91
CA GLN A 10 3.40 -15.18 0.31
C GLN A 10 4.53 -14.14 0.44
N ILE A 11 5.31 -14.19 1.52
CA ILE A 11 6.51 -13.36 1.74
C ILE A 11 7.65 -13.79 0.80
N GLU A 12 7.85 -15.08 0.61
CA GLU A 12 8.84 -15.63 -0.33
C GLU A 12 8.53 -15.28 -1.81
N THR A 13 7.26 -14.96 -2.13
CA THR A 13 6.84 -14.52 -3.47
C THR A 13 6.98 -13.03 -3.72
N THR A 14 7.27 -12.21 -2.70
CA THR A 14 7.49 -10.76 -2.87
C THR A 14 8.93 -10.36 -3.20
N ASP A 15 9.87 -11.29 -3.13
CA ASP A 15 11.27 -11.11 -3.55
C ASP A 15 11.45 -11.27 -5.08
N ILE A 16 10.40 -10.97 -5.83
CA ILE A 16 10.38 -11.07 -7.29
C ILE A 16 11.10 -9.85 -7.85
N THR A 17 12.38 -10.01 -8.19
CA THR A 17 13.03 -9.10 -9.14
C THR A 17 12.22 -9.14 -10.45
N PHE A 18 12.20 -8.04 -11.20
CA PHE A 18 11.54 -7.99 -12.52
C PHE A 18 11.95 -9.18 -13.42
N ARG A 19 13.20 -9.67 -13.27
CA ARG A 19 13.70 -10.87 -13.95
C ARG A 19 12.92 -12.13 -13.53
N ASN A 20 12.75 -12.37 -12.24
CA ASN A 20 12.00 -13.54 -11.72
C ASN A 20 10.53 -13.46 -12.11
N PHE A 21 9.97 -12.25 -12.19
CA PHE A 21 8.62 -12.04 -12.69
C PHE A 21 8.53 -12.42 -14.17
N MET A 22 9.51 -12.01 -14.98
CA MET A 22 9.57 -12.37 -16.41
C MET A 22 9.82 -13.86 -16.63
N GLU A 23 10.74 -14.47 -15.88
CA GLU A 23 11.00 -15.92 -15.88
C GLU A 23 9.78 -16.70 -15.40
N GLY A 24 9.04 -16.16 -14.41
CA GLY A 24 7.77 -16.71 -13.94
C GLY A 24 6.66 -16.65 -14.99
N LEU A 25 6.61 -15.59 -15.79
CA LEU A 25 5.69 -15.47 -16.93
C LEU A 25 6.04 -16.46 -18.03
N GLU A 26 7.32 -16.62 -18.38
CA GLU A 26 7.79 -17.58 -19.37
C GLU A 26 7.54 -19.03 -18.91
N SER A 27 7.83 -19.34 -17.64
CA SER A 27 7.60 -20.67 -17.06
C SER A 27 6.11 -21.03 -16.91
N SER A 28 5.23 -20.02 -16.86
CA SER A 28 3.77 -20.22 -16.84
C SER A 28 3.17 -20.42 -18.25
N GLY A 29 4.00 -20.49 -19.30
CA GLY A 29 3.55 -20.71 -20.68
C GLY A 29 3.12 -19.43 -21.39
N ALA A 30 3.45 -18.25 -20.87
CA ALA A 30 3.27 -16.99 -21.59
C ALA A 30 4.20 -17.00 -22.82
N ASN A 31 3.61 -16.96 -24.02
CA ASN A 31 4.34 -16.93 -25.26
C ASN A 31 4.95 -15.53 -25.44
N VAL A 32 6.23 -15.37 -25.10
CA VAL A 32 7.00 -14.16 -25.39
C VAL A 32 7.39 -14.26 -26.86
N ASP A 33 6.72 -13.49 -27.71
CA ASP A 33 6.94 -13.49 -29.14
C ASP A 33 8.41 -13.10 -29.48
N PRO A 34 9.22 -14.02 -30.05
CA PRO A 34 10.62 -13.73 -30.35
C PRO A 34 10.84 -12.66 -31.43
N GLU A 35 9.85 -12.31 -32.24
CA GLU A 35 9.93 -11.21 -33.20
C GLU A 35 9.88 -9.84 -32.54
N PHE A 36 9.51 -9.77 -31.26
CA PHE A 36 9.51 -8.53 -30.49
C PHE A 36 10.88 -8.23 -29.84
N LYS A 37 11.92 -8.19 -30.61
CA LYS A 37 13.25 -7.67 -30.18
C LYS A 37 13.19 -6.23 -29.63
N HIS A 38 12.06 -5.52 -29.77
CA HIS A 38 11.86 -4.13 -29.36
C HIS A 38 10.57 -3.85 -28.58
N GLY A 39 9.93 -4.85 -28.00
CA GLY A 39 8.78 -4.64 -27.13
C GLY A 39 8.10 -5.94 -26.72
N LEU A 40 7.91 -6.11 -25.42
CA LEU A 40 7.18 -7.23 -24.87
C LEU A 40 5.71 -7.08 -25.17
N THR A 41 5.20 -7.79 -26.15
CA THR A 41 3.76 -8.06 -26.24
C THR A 41 3.50 -9.32 -25.44
N ILE A 42 3.14 -9.16 -24.18
CA ILE A 42 2.53 -10.26 -23.45
C ILE A 42 1.11 -10.35 -24.01
N ARG A 43 0.91 -11.05 -25.11
CA ARG A 43 -0.38 -11.66 -25.43
C ARG A 43 -0.53 -12.76 -24.41
N GLY A 44 -1.18 -12.39 -23.28
CA GLY A 44 -1.37 -13.31 -22.20
C GLY A 44 -2.12 -14.53 -22.68
N THR A 45 -1.56 -15.67 -22.35
CA THR A 45 -2.36 -16.88 -22.21
C THR A 45 -3.52 -16.56 -21.26
N GLU A 46 -4.58 -17.32 -21.26
CA GLU A 46 -5.68 -17.17 -20.28
C GLU A 46 -5.15 -17.09 -18.83
N ASP A 47 -4.02 -17.71 -18.57
CA ASP A 47 -3.33 -17.69 -17.28
C ASP A 47 -2.76 -16.29 -16.91
N TYR A 48 -2.18 -15.54 -17.85
CA TYR A 48 -1.74 -14.16 -17.61
C TYR A 48 -2.94 -13.25 -17.30
N LYS A 49 -4.02 -13.35 -18.10
CA LYS A 49 -5.26 -12.61 -17.85
C LYS A 49 -5.84 -12.98 -16.48
N ALA A 50 -5.93 -14.27 -16.17
CA ALA A 50 -6.46 -14.76 -14.92
C ALA A 50 -5.63 -14.33 -13.69
N LYS A 51 -4.30 -14.37 -13.77
CA LYS A 51 -3.41 -13.95 -12.67
C LYS A 51 -3.36 -12.45 -12.50
N SER A 52 -3.17 -11.70 -13.59
CA SER A 52 -3.05 -10.24 -13.53
C SER A 52 -4.35 -9.54 -13.14
N SER A 53 -5.50 -10.08 -13.55
CA SER A 53 -6.82 -9.56 -13.18
C SER A 53 -7.19 -9.80 -11.72
N ARG A 54 -6.48 -10.66 -10.98
CA ARG A 54 -6.69 -10.87 -9.54
C ARG A 54 -5.96 -9.87 -8.66
N ILE A 55 -4.90 -9.24 -9.17
CA ILE A 55 -3.97 -8.42 -8.38
C ILE A 55 -4.01 -6.97 -8.88
N ARG A 56 -4.35 -6.03 -7.98
CA ARG A 56 -4.31 -4.60 -8.31
C ARG A 56 -2.91 -4.15 -8.72
N GLY A 57 -1.88 -4.68 -8.05
CA GLY A 57 -0.48 -4.37 -8.31
C GLY A 57 0.00 -4.69 -9.72
N SER A 58 -0.72 -5.50 -10.50
CA SER A 58 -0.37 -5.83 -11.88
C SER A 58 -0.21 -4.59 -12.78
N ILE A 59 -0.93 -3.49 -12.49
CA ILE A 59 -0.80 -2.22 -13.21
C ILE A 59 0.63 -1.65 -13.14
N MET A 60 1.39 -1.98 -12.10
CA MET A 60 2.72 -1.42 -11.84
C MET A 60 3.77 -1.82 -12.90
N ILE A 61 3.52 -2.85 -13.68
CA ILE A 61 4.43 -3.26 -14.77
C ILE A 61 4.35 -2.34 -15.99
N VAL A 62 3.28 -1.57 -16.15
CA VAL A 62 3.05 -0.75 -17.35
C VAL A 62 4.10 0.34 -17.49
N GLY A 63 4.44 1.04 -16.40
CA GLY A 63 5.46 2.08 -16.41
C GLY A 63 6.82 1.59 -16.91
N PRO A 64 7.42 0.55 -16.31
CA PRO A 64 8.66 -0.05 -16.78
C PRO A 64 8.61 -0.57 -18.21
N LEU A 65 7.51 -1.21 -18.62
CA LEU A 65 7.34 -1.68 -20.00
C LEU A 65 7.32 -0.53 -21.00
N LEU A 66 6.58 0.53 -20.66
CA LEU A 66 6.48 1.72 -21.51
C LEU A 66 7.83 2.42 -21.66
N SER A 67 8.57 2.61 -20.54
CA SER A 67 9.89 3.21 -20.54
C SER A 67 10.91 2.43 -21.39
N ARG A 68 10.88 1.10 -21.28
CA ARG A 68 11.89 0.24 -21.89
C ARG A 68 11.55 -0.12 -23.33
N TYR A 69 10.27 -0.34 -23.64
CA TYR A 69 9.84 -0.92 -24.92
C TYR A 69 8.88 -0.02 -25.71
N GLY A 70 8.50 1.14 -25.18
CA GLY A 70 7.52 2.03 -25.80
C GLY A 70 6.10 1.47 -25.84
N LYS A 71 5.82 0.34 -25.20
CA LYS A 71 4.51 -0.29 -25.18
C LYS A 71 4.30 -1.23 -24.00
N GLY A 72 3.06 -1.34 -23.56
CA GLY A 72 2.63 -2.26 -22.53
C GLY A 72 1.18 -2.70 -22.74
N TYR A 73 0.88 -3.93 -22.37
CA TYR A 73 -0.46 -4.50 -22.36
C TYR A 73 -0.75 -5.01 -20.97
N ILE A 74 -1.91 -4.69 -20.44
CA ILE A 74 -2.33 -5.14 -19.13
C ILE A 74 -3.83 -5.47 -19.13
N PRO A 75 -4.25 -6.64 -18.66
CA PRO A 75 -5.66 -6.89 -18.42
C PRO A 75 -6.17 -5.97 -17.31
N ARG A 76 -7.47 -5.73 -17.27
CA ARG A 76 -8.08 -4.92 -16.22
C ARG A 76 -7.66 -5.45 -14.85
N PRO A 77 -6.90 -4.70 -14.04
CA PRO A 77 -6.46 -5.15 -12.74
C PRO A 77 -7.62 -5.35 -11.76
N GLY A 78 -7.56 -6.42 -10.99
CA GLY A 78 -8.52 -6.72 -9.94
C GLY A 78 -8.16 -6.10 -8.59
N GLY A 79 -8.27 -6.90 -7.54
CA GLY A 79 -7.95 -6.55 -6.14
C GLY A 79 -9.19 -6.41 -5.26
N ASP A 80 -8.98 -6.10 -3.98
CA ASP A 80 -10.02 -6.00 -2.97
C ASP A 80 -11.08 -4.94 -3.30
N LYS A 81 -12.32 -5.21 -2.91
CA LYS A 81 -13.48 -4.32 -3.12
C LYS A 81 -13.63 -3.35 -1.94
N ILE A 82 -12.74 -2.36 -1.85
CA ILE A 82 -12.70 -1.34 -0.79
C ILE A 82 -13.23 0.02 -1.24
N GLY A 83 -14.04 0.07 -2.29
CA GLY A 83 -14.55 1.27 -2.94
C GLY A 83 -14.06 1.41 -4.38
N ARG A 84 -14.32 2.56 -5.00
CA ARG A 84 -13.84 2.86 -6.36
C ARG A 84 -12.34 3.08 -6.34
N ARG A 85 -11.62 2.24 -7.08
CA ARG A 85 -10.16 2.33 -7.23
C ARG A 85 -9.85 2.60 -8.69
N ARG A 86 -9.93 3.86 -9.08
CA ARG A 86 -9.67 4.31 -10.45
C ARG A 86 -8.22 4.05 -10.85
N LEU A 87 -8.00 3.96 -12.15
CA LEU A 87 -6.69 3.87 -12.79
C LEU A 87 -6.32 5.17 -13.51
N ASP A 88 -7.19 6.16 -13.42
CA ASP A 88 -7.09 7.42 -14.17
C ASP A 88 -5.72 8.08 -13.96
N THR A 89 -5.25 8.18 -12.70
CA THR A 89 -3.95 8.79 -12.39
C THR A 89 -2.80 8.15 -13.15
N HIS A 90 -2.82 6.81 -13.34
CA HIS A 90 -1.80 6.12 -14.12
C HIS A 90 -1.83 6.54 -15.59
N PHE A 91 -3.01 6.47 -16.21
CA PHE A 91 -3.16 6.72 -17.65
C PHE A 91 -3.00 8.19 -17.99
N ILE A 92 -3.56 9.11 -17.19
CA ILE A 92 -3.35 10.56 -17.34
C ILE A 92 -1.86 10.90 -17.25
N GLY A 93 -1.14 10.28 -16.31
CA GLY A 93 0.30 10.46 -16.20
C GLY A 93 1.06 9.98 -17.43
N PHE A 94 0.70 8.82 -17.97
CA PHE A 94 1.30 8.29 -19.21
C PHE A 94 0.99 9.16 -20.42
N GLU A 95 -0.24 9.64 -20.57
CA GLU A 95 -0.64 10.55 -21.65
C GLU A 95 0.13 11.87 -21.59
N LYS A 96 0.28 12.44 -20.40
CA LYS A 96 1.09 13.66 -20.22
C LYS A 96 2.56 13.47 -20.60
N LEU A 97 3.10 12.25 -20.45
CA LEU A 97 4.44 11.89 -20.91
C LEU A 97 4.51 11.57 -22.41
N GLY A 98 3.39 11.65 -23.13
CA GLY A 98 3.32 11.43 -24.58
C GLY A 98 2.91 10.03 -25.01
N ALA A 99 2.41 9.20 -24.11
CA ALA A 99 1.84 7.90 -24.44
C ALA A 99 0.38 7.99 -24.85
N ASN A 100 -0.08 7.03 -25.66
CA ASN A 100 -1.48 6.81 -25.98
C ASN A 100 -1.97 5.55 -25.28
N PHE A 101 -3.20 5.53 -24.80
CA PHE A 101 -3.81 4.32 -24.29
C PHE A 101 -5.16 4.03 -24.94
N VAL A 102 -5.47 2.74 -25.08
CA VAL A 102 -6.74 2.25 -25.60
C VAL A 102 -7.20 1.12 -24.68
N TYR A 103 -8.47 1.17 -24.30
CA TYR A 103 -9.11 0.06 -23.61
C TYR A 103 -9.92 -0.79 -24.60
N ASP A 104 -9.54 -2.04 -24.73
CA ASP A 104 -10.32 -3.03 -25.49
C ASP A 104 -11.37 -3.64 -24.56
N SER A 105 -12.63 -3.25 -24.74
CA SER A 105 -13.75 -3.69 -23.91
C SER A 105 -14.16 -5.15 -24.16
N LYS A 106 -13.79 -5.74 -25.31
CA LYS A 106 -14.10 -7.14 -25.62
C LYS A 106 -13.13 -8.10 -24.91
N GLU A 107 -11.87 -7.74 -24.93
CA GLU A 107 -10.81 -8.54 -24.28
C GLU A 107 -10.50 -8.08 -22.85
N GLU A 108 -11.04 -6.93 -22.42
CA GLU A 108 -10.78 -6.29 -21.13
C GLU A 108 -9.29 -5.98 -20.88
N PHE A 109 -8.61 -5.49 -21.92
CA PHE A 109 -7.20 -5.10 -21.86
C PHE A 109 -7.00 -3.61 -22.07
N TYR A 110 -6.01 -3.05 -21.35
CA TYR A 110 -5.44 -1.74 -21.66
C TYR A 110 -4.20 -1.94 -22.52
N ARG A 111 -4.13 -1.20 -23.60
CA ARG A 111 -2.93 -1.06 -24.44
C ARG A 111 -2.38 0.34 -24.25
N VAL A 112 -1.10 0.44 -23.89
CA VAL A 112 -0.40 1.71 -23.75
C VAL A 112 0.80 1.69 -24.70
N THR A 113 0.95 2.76 -25.48
CA THR A 113 2.04 2.86 -26.49
C THR A 113 2.60 4.28 -26.50
N ALA A 114 3.90 4.42 -26.76
CA ALA A 114 4.56 5.70 -26.97
C ALA A 114 5.68 5.54 -27.99
N ASP A 115 5.73 6.44 -28.96
CA ASP A 115 6.86 6.53 -29.89
C ASP A 115 8.06 7.20 -29.20
N GLU A 116 7.81 8.24 -28.41
CA GLU A 116 8.81 8.93 -27.60
C GLU A 116 8.14 9.44 -26.32
N LEU A 117 8.74 9.15 -25.16
CA LEU A 117 8.33 9.72 -23.87
C LEU A 117 9.04 11.05 -23.64
N LYS A 118 8.28 12.09 -23.28
CA LYS A 118 8.79 13.45 -23.04
C LYS A 118 8.43 13.92 -21.64
N GLY A 119 9.41 14.48 -20.96
CA GLY A 119 9.23 15.10 -19.67
C GLY A 119 8.26 16.30 -19.75
N THR A 120 7.46 16.47 -18.73
CA THR A 120 6.42 17.50 -18.65
C THR A 120 6.13 17.87 -17.19
N TYR A 121 5.43 18.98 -17.00
CA TYR A 121 4.81 19.31 -15.71
C TYR A 121 3.45 18.61 -15.60
N MET A 122 3.18 18.01 -14.44
CA MET A 122 1.86 17.47 -14.13
C MET A 122 1.47 17.74 -12.68
N LEU A 123 0.23 18.16 -12.48
CA LEU A 123 -0.47 18.17 -11.20
C LEU A 123 -1.37 16.93 -11.18
N LEU A 124 -1.19 16.08 -10.19
CA LEU A 124 -2.04 14.89 -10.00
C LEU A 124 -3.32 15.28 -9.25
N ASP A 125 -4.45 14.74 -9.69
CA ASP A 125 -5.76 14.97 -9.07
C ASP A 125 -5.82 14.38 -7.66
N GLU A 126 -5.06 13.31 -7.42
CA GLU A 126 -4.93 12.64 -6.12
C GLU A 126 -3.48 12.21 -5.86
N ALA A 127 -3.08 12.14 -4.59
CA ALA A 127 -1.80 11.57 -4.17
C ALA A 127 -1.84 10.04 -4.24
N SER A 128 -2.01 9.51 -5.45
CA SER A 128 -2.07 8.07 -5.70
C SER A 128 -0.69 7.44 -5.59
N VAL A 129 -0.52 6.50 -4.65
CA VAL A 129 0.75 5.79 -4.44
C VAL A 129 1.19 5.04 -5.69
N THR A 130 0.33 4.16 -6.20
CA THR A 130 0.65 3.33 -7.37
C THR A 130 0.70 4.15 -8.65
N GLY A 131 -0.12 5.20 -8.77
CA GLY A 131 -0.08 6.16 -9.87
C GLY A 131 1.25 6.90 -9.90
N THR A 132 1.65 7.51 -8.78
CA THR A 132 2.94 8.21 -8.64
C THR A 132 4.11 7.27 -8.95
N ALA A 133 4.14 6.06 -8.38
CA ALA A 133 5.22 5.10 -8.66
C ALA A 133 5.33 4.74 -10.14
N ASN A 134 4.21 4.49 -10.79
CA ASN A 134 4.17 4.15 -12.22
C ASN A 134 4.65 5.31 -13.10
N ILE A 135 4.24 6.55 -12.77
CA ILE A 135 4.69 7.76 -13.46
C ILE A 135 6.22 7.94 -13.25
N ILE A 136 6.73 7.78 -12.03
CA ILE A 136 8.17 7.85 -11.74
C ILE A 136 8.94 6.86 -12.61
N MET A 137 8.52 5.57 -12.60
CA MET A 137 9.18 4.51 -13.38
C MET A 137 9.14 4.76 -14.89
N THR A 138 8.16 5.52 -15.37
CA THR A 138 8.07 5.95 -16.76
C THR A 138 8.94 7.17 -17.04
N ALA A 139 8.89 8.17 -16.17
CA ALA A 139 9.54 9.46 -16.35
C ALA A 139 11.07 9.39 -16.27
N VAL A 140 11.64 8.42 -15.53
CA VAL A 140 13.11 8.28 -15.39
C VAL A 140 13.84 8.05 -16.72
N MET A 141 13.13 7.59 -17.76
CA MET A 141 13.69 7.42 -19.11
C MET A 141 13.02 8.33 -20.15
N ALA A 142 12.13 9.25 -19.74
CA ALA A 142 11.53 10.22 -20.64
C ALA A 142 12.53 11.32 -20.99
N LYS A 143 12.46 11.86 -22.21
CA LYS A 143 13.38 12.90 -22.69
C LYS A 143 13.08 14.24 -22.02
N GLY A 144 14.05 14.81 -21.33
CA GLY A 144 13.92 16.12 -20.65
C GLY A 144 13.49 15.96 -19.18
N LYS A 145 12.91 17.03 -18.63
CA LYS A 145 12.54 17.12 -17.21
C LYS A 145 11.05 16.87 -17.01
N THR A 146 10.71 16.01 -16.05
CA THR A 146 9.35 15.81 -15.55
C THR A 146 9.24 16.42 -14.16
N THR A 147 8.18 17.19 -13.92
CA THR A 147 7.80 17.69 -12.59
C THR A 147 6.44 17.12 -12.23
N ILE A 148 6.38 16.41 -11.11
CA ILE A 148 5.13 15.83 -10.58
C ILE A 148 4.77 16.58 -9.31
N TYR A 149 3.65 17.28 -9.31
CA TYR A 149 3.10 17.95 -8.14
C TYR A 149 1.90 17.16 -7.61
N ASN A 150 1.67 17.19 -6.32
CA ASN A 150 0.74 16.32 -5.58
C ASN A 150 1.10 14.83 -5.71
N ALA A 151 2.40 14.52 -5.80
CA ALA A 151 2.91 13.16 -5.75
C ALA A 151 2.66 12.54 -4.38
N ALA A 152 2.36 11.25 -4.33
CA ALA A 152 2.43 10.47 -3.09
C ALA A 152 3.88 10.39 -2.61
N CYS A 153 4.10 10.42 -1.29
CA CYS A 153 5.46 10.49 -0.73
C CYS A 153 5.71 9.51 0.44
N GLU A 154 4.97 8.42 0.47
CA GLU A 154 5.13 7.33 1.43
C GLU A 154 6.55 6.73 1.42
N PRO A 155 7.01 6.13 2.52
CA PRO A 155 8.35 5.56 2.63
C PRO A 155 8.73 4.60 1.50
N TYR A 156 7.81 3.78 1.03
CA TYR A 156 8.06 2.87 -0.09
C TYR A 156 8.21 3.59 -1.45
N LEU A 157 7.61 4.77 -1.64
CA LEU A 157 7.89 5.62 -2.80
C LEU A 157 9.25 6.31 -2.69
N GLN A 158 9.61 6.78 -1.49
CA GLN A 158 10.95 7.30 -1.22
C GLN A 158 12.00 6.22 -1.51
N GLN A 159 11.71 4.98 -1.10
CA GLN A 159 12.55 3.81 -1.37
C GLN A 159 12.69 3.54 -2.87
N LEU A 160 11.58 3.56 -3.64
CA LEU A 160 11.60 3.41 -5.09
C LEU A 160 12.49 4.47 -5.75
N CYS A 161 12.33 5.74 -5.36
CA CYS A 161 13.17 6.84 -5.86
C CYS A 161 14.64 6.62 -5.52
N SER A 162 14.95 6.21 -4.27
CA SER A 162 16.32 5.92 -3.83
C SER A 162 16.94 4.77 -4.63
N MET A 163 16.19 3.69 -4.87
CA MET A 163 16.62 2.56 -5.68
C MET A 163 16.91 3.00 -7.12
N LEU A 164 16.00 3.75 -7.74
CA LEU A 164 16.17 4.26 -9.10
C LEU A 164 17.37 5.21 -9.21
N ASN A 165 17.58 6.10 -8.22
CA ASN A 165 18.75 6.96 -8.16
C ASN A 165 20.05 6.14 -8.05
N SER A 166 20.05 5.06 -7.25
CA SER A 166 21.19 4.13 -7.18
C SER A 166 21.45 3.40 -8.52
N MET A 167 20.43 3.27 -9.36
CA MET A 167 20.54 2.73 -10.72
C MET A 167 20.98 3.78 -11.76
N GLY A 168 21.15 5.04 -11.36
CA GLY A 168 21.58 6.14 -12.21
C GLY A 168 20.47 7.09 -12.66
N ALA A 169 19.26 6.98 -12.14
CA ALA A 169 18.20 7.97 -12.32
C ALA A 169 18.58 9.31 -11.64
N LYS A 170 17.87 10.37 -12.00
CA LYS A 170 18.05 11.71 -11.43
C LYS A 170 16.72 12.22 -10.90
N ILE A 171 16.39 11.80 -9.69
CA ILE A 171 15.14 12.17 -9.01
C ILE A 171 15.49 13.03 -7.80
N SER A 172 14.86 14.21 -7.69
CA SER A 172 14.95 15.13 -6.55
C SER A 172 13.57 15.38 -5.95
N GLY A 173 13.51 16.02 -4.77
CA GLY A 173 12.27 16.25 -4.02
C GLY A 173 11.73 15.00 -3.31
N VAL A 174 12.53 13.93 -3.19
CA VAL A 174 12.15 12.66 -2.56
C VAL A 174 11.69 12.89 -1.11
N GLY A 175 10.51 12.40 -0.79
CA GLY A 175 9.89 12.60 0.53
C GLY A 175 8.98 13.84 0.61
N SER A 176 8.84 14.58 -0.47
CA SER A 176 7.86 15.64 -0.62
C SER A 176 6.80 15.31 -1.68
N ASN A 177 5.75 16.11 -1.76
CA ASN A 177 4.72 15.97 -2.78
C ASN A 177 5.08 16.64 -4.12
N LEU A 178 6.31 17.16 -4.23
CA LEU A 178 6.86 17.74 -5.45
C LEU A 178 8.12 16.99 -5.85
N LEU A 179 8.02 16.21 -6.93
CA LEU A 179 9.15 15.45 -7.47
C LEU A 179 9.61 16.07 -8.78
N GLU A 180 10.92 16.14 -8.97
CA GLU A 180 11.55 16.50 -10.22
C GLU A 180 12.43 15.36 -10.72
N ILE A 181 12.27 15.00 -11.98
CA ILE A 181 12.93 13.85 -12.61
C ILE A 181 13.57 14.32 -13.90
N GLU A 182 14.87 14.20 -14.01
CA GLU A 182 15.58 14.34 -15.29
C GLU A 182 15.72 12.96 -15.94
N GLY A 183 15.18 12.82 -17.13
CA GLY A 183 15.24 11.55 -17.84
C GLY A 183 16.66 11.17 -18.24
N VAL A 184 16.98 9.89 -18.16
CA VAL A 184 18.28 9.33 -18.52
C VAL A 184 18.15 8.34 -19.68
N LYS A 185 19.23 8.11 -20.43
CA LYS A 185 19.21 7.20 -21.59
C LYS A 185 19.15 5.72 -21.17
N SER A 186 19.67 5.38 -20.01
CA SER A 186 19.69 4.01 -19.50
C SER A 186 19.86 4.00 -17.99
N LEU A 187 19.37 2.94 -17.35
CA LEU A 187 19.60 2.64 -15.93
C LEU A 187 20.55 1.45 -15.80
N GLY A 188 21.40 1.48 -14.78
CA GLY A 188 22.25 0.35 -14.41
C GLY A 188 21.58 -0.60 -13.41
N GLY A 189 22.38 -1.53 -12.87
CA GLY A 189 21.99 -2.36 -11.73
C GLY A 189 22.30 -1.67 -10.40
N CYS A 190 21.70 -2.15 -9.31
CA CYS A 190 22.04 -1.72 -7.96
C CYS A 190 21.88 -2.86 -6.95
N ASN A 191 22.53 -2.71 -5.79
CA ASN A 191 22.19 -3.47 -4.59
C ASN A 191 21.32 -2.58 -3.72
N HIS A 192 20.14 -3.06 -3.39
CA HIS A 192 19.17 -2.27 -2.63
C HIS A 192 18.49 -3.12 -1.56
N ARG A 193 18.48 -2.65 -0.30
CA ARG A 193 17.79 -3.30 0.79
C ARG A 193 16.36 -2.78 0.86
N ILE A 194 15.38 -3.68 0.80
CA ILE A 194 13.97 -3.34 0.94
C ILE A 194 13.67 -2.94 2.39
N LEU A 195 12.85 -1.91 2.57
CA LEU A 195 12.35 -1.49 3.88
C LEU A 195 11.43 -2.56 4.47
N PRO A 196 11.39 -2.70 5.81
CA PRO A 196 10.35 -3.49 6.46
C PRO A 196 8.97 -2.91 6.18
N ASP A 197 7.95 -3.78 6.16
CA ASP A 197 6.57 -3.33 5.95
C ASP A 197 6.02 -2.65 7.22
N MET A 198 5.79 -1.34 7.14
CA MET A 198 5.27 -0.54 8.26
C MET A 198 3.86 -0.97 8.68
N ILE A 199 3.08 -1.60 7.78
CA ILE A 199 1.75 -2.12 8.09
C ILE A 199 1.86 -3.39 8.93
N GLU A 200 2.79 -4.26 8.59
CA GLU A 200 3.08 -5.45 9.38
C GLU A 200 3.56 -5.07 10.79
N ILE A 201 4.46 -4.09 10.89
CA ILE A 201 4.95 -3.56 12.18
C ILE A 201 3.79 -3.06 13.02
N GLY A 202 2.92 -2.21 12.47
CA GLY A 202 1.72 -1.71 13.17
C GLY A 202 0.77 -2.82 13.59
N SER A 203 0.64 -3.87 12.77
CA SER A 203 -0.18 -5.03 13.08
C SER A 203 0.38 -5.83 14.27
N PHE A 204 1.71 -6.00 14.36
CA PHE A 204 2.34 -6.64 15.51
C PHE A 204 2.27 -5.80 16.78
N ILE A 205 2.33 -4.46 16.68
CA ILE A 205 2.06 -3.58 17.83
C ILE A 205 0.63 -3.83 18.36
N GLY A 206 -0.36 -3.86 17.45
CA GLY A 206 -1.74 -4.16 17.80
C GLY A 206 -1.91 -5.55 18.41
N LEU A 207 -1.27 -6.57 17.84
CA LEU A 207 -1.30 -7.94 18.34
C LEU A 207 -0.76 -8.01 19.78
N ALA A 208 0.39 -7.40 20.06
CA ALA A 208 0.97 -7.36 21.40
C ALA A 208 0.01 -6.76 22.42
N ALA A 209 -0.64 -5.65 22.05
CA ALA A 209 -1.61 -4.96 22.92
C ALA A 209 -2.83 -5.84 23.25
N ILE A 210 -3.46 -6.44 22.23
CA ILE A 210 -4.68 -7.25 22.41
C ILE A 210 -4.39 -8.53 23.18
N THR A 211 -3.26 -9.18 22.91
CA THR A 211 -2.87 -10.43 23.57
C THR A 211 -2.18 -10.23 24.91
N LYS A 212 -1.97 -8.96 25.32
CA LYS A 212 -1.20 -8.60 26.53
C LYS A 212 0.18 -9.23 26.57
N SER A 213 0.79 -9.35 25.40
CA SER A 213 2.08 -10.01 25.22
C SER A 213 3.22 -9.02 25.20
N GLU A 214 4.40 -9.49 25.61
CA GLU A 214 5.66 -8.80 25.40
C GLU A 214 6.24 -9.16 24.05
N ILE A 215 6.67 -8.17 23.25
CA ILE A 215 7.30 -8.40 21.94
C ILE A 215 8.39 -7.38 21.65
N THR A 216 9.46 -7.81 20.98
CA THR A 216 10.44 -6.93 20.35
C THR A 216 10.39 -7.11 18.85
N ILE A 217 10.02 -6.06 18.12
CA ILE A 217 10.03 -6.00 16.67
C ILE A 217 11.36 -5.43 16.23
N LYS A 218 12.15 -6.23 15.51
CA LYS A 218 13.54 -5.88 15.14
C LYS A 218 13.61 -5.22 13.76
N ASN A 219 14.59 -4.29 13.63
CA ASN A 219 14.93 -3.64 12.37
C ASN A 219 13.72 -2.98 11.70
N VAL A 220 12.97 -2.18 12.45
CA VAL A 220 11.70 -1.58 12.00
C VAL A 220 11.87 -0.39 11.06
N ALA A 221 13.10 0.07 10.82
CA ALA A 221 13.39 1.35 10.15
C ALA A 221 12.60 2.50 10.83
N TYR A 222 12.77 2.66 12.14
CA TYR A 222 11.95 3.50 13.02
C TYR A 222 11.65 4.88 12.45
N ASP A 223 12.65 5.54 11.88
CA ASP A 223 12.52 6.89 11.31
C ASP A 223 11.64 6.94 10.03
N LYS A 224 11.22 5.78 9.51
CA LYS A 224 10.30 5.63 8.39
C LYS A 224 8.88 5.28 8.80
N LEU A 225 8.60 5.09 10.08
CA LEU A 225 7.25 4.74 10.57
C LEU A 225 6.30 5.94 10.66
N GLY A 226 6.83 7.17 10.56
CA GLY A 226 6.02 8.39 10.65
C GLY A 226 5.19 8.47 11.92
N VAL A 227 3.89 8.69 11.80
CA VAL A 227 2.98 8.85 12.94
C VAL A 227 2.48 7.53 13.55
N ILE A 228 2.85 6.37 12.99
CA ILE A 228 2.35 5.07 13.45
C ILE A 228 2.59 4.86 14.96
N PRO A 229 3.82 5.00 15.50
CA PRO A 229 4.05 4.82 16.94
C PRO A 229 3.22 5.80 17.80
N SER A 230 3.11 7.06 17.37
CA SER A 230 2.36 8.09 18.07
C SER A 230 0.86 7.77 18.15
N VAL A 231 0.28 7.21 17.08
CA VAL A 231 -1.14 6.83 17.06
C VAL A 231 -1.40 5.69 18.05
N PHE A 232 -0.55 4.67 18.10
CA PHE A 232 -0.68 3.61 19.09
C PHE A 232 -0.43 4.10 20.52
N SER A 233 0.51 5.04 20.73
CA SER A 233 0.71 5.66 22.04
C SER A 233 -0.54 6.40 22.54
N LYS A 234 -1.28 7.07 21.66
CA LYS A 234 -2.56 7.73 22.00
C LYS A 234 -3.66 6.75 22.42
N LEU A 235 -3.56 5.49 22.03
CA LEU A 235 -4.42 4.42 22.57
C LEU A 235 -3.95 3.91 23.94
N GLY A 236 -2.84 4.44 24.48
CA GLY A 236 -2.25 4.03 25.76
C GLY A 236 -1.25 2.88 25.63
N ILE A 237 -0.85 2.49 24.43
CA ILE A 237 0.12 1.43 24.21
C ILE A 237 1.53 1.96 24.50
N LYS A 238 2.19 1.37 25.49
CA LYS A 238 3.58 1.68 25.83
C LYS A 238 4.53 1.02 24.85
N MET A 239 5.46 1.80 24.33
CA MET A 239 6.49 1.34 23.41
C MET A 239 7.82 2.01 23.75
N GLU A 240 8.90 1.27 23.62
CA GLU A 240 10.26 1.75 23.83
C GLU A 240 11.08 1.55 22.55
N ARG A 241 11.65 2.64 22.04
CA ARG A 241 12.61 2.56 20.95
C ARG A 241 13.95 2.07 21.48
N ARG A 242 14.46 0.96 20.95
CA ARG A 242 15.78 0.38 21.27
C ARG A 242 16.64 0.35 20.01
N GLY A 243 17.25 1.48 19.68
CA GLY A 243 17.97 1.66 18.42
C GLY A 243 16.99 1.68 17.23
N ASP A 244 17.07 0.67 16.35
CA ASP A 244 16.13 0.48 15.24
C ASP A 244 15.05 -0.57 15.55
N ASP A 245 14.94 -1.01 16.81
CA ASP A 245 13.93 -1.95 17.27
C ASP A 245 12.84 -1.22 18.07
N ILE A 246 11.64 -1.82 18.13
CA ILE A 246 10.55 -1.41 19.03
C ILE A 246 10.30 -2.53 20.02
N TYR A 247 10.40 -2.20 21.30
CA TYR A 247 10.00 -3.08 22.39
C TYR A 247 8.62 -2.65 22.91
N ILE A 248 7.70 -3.60 22.99
CA ILE A 248 6.35 -3.44 23.54
C ILE A 248 6.28 -4.32 24.78
N PRO A 249 6.18 -3.75 26.00
CA PRO A 249 6.01 -4.55 27.22
C PRO A 249 4.59 -5.12 27.28
N SER A 250 4.45 -6.23 28.03
CA SER A 250 3.12 -6.72 28.40
C SER A 250 2.36 -5.66 29.20
N GLN A 251 1.09 -5.42 28.83
CA GLN A 251 0.20 -4.45 29.50
C GLN A 251 -1.15 -5.11 29.79
N GLU A 252 -1.56 -5.11 31.06
CA GLU A 252 -2.87 -5.63 31.46
C GLU A 252 -4.02 -4.73 31.03
N SER A 253 -3.77 -3.43 30.93
CA SER A 253 -4.72 -2.43 30.44
C SER A 253 -4.00 -1.27 29.79
N TYR A 254 -4.69 -0.58 28.91
CA TYR A 254 -4.22 0.65 28.27
C TYR A 254 -5.40 1.61 28.10
N GLU A 255 -5.16 2.92 28.26
CA GLU A 255 -6.19 3.95 28.32
C GLU A 255 -6.00 4.93 27.16
N ILE A 256 -7.09 5.18 26.43
CA ILE A 256 -7.14 6.12 25.32
C ILE A 256 -6.99 7.55 25.85
N GLU A 257 -6.06 8.30 25.26
CA GLU A 257 -5.90 9.73 25.57
C GLU A 257 -7.10 10.55 25.12
N SER A 258 -7.36 11.65 25.79
CA SER A 258 -8.28 12.69 25.32
C SER A 258 -7.49 13.81 24.63
N PHE A 259 -8.18 14.64 23.85
CA PHE A 259 -7.60 15.91 23.41
C PHE A 259 -7.30 16.83 24.62
N ILE A 260 -6.48 17.84 24.41
CA ILE A 260 -6.05 18.79 25.49
C ILE A 260 -7.26 19.45 26.17
N ASP A 261 -8.35 19.66 25.46
CA ASP A 261 -9.60 20.22 25.98
C ASP A 261 -10.51 19.17 26.64
N GLY A 262 -10.05 17.93 26.78
CA GLY A 262 -10.82 16.81 27.35
C GLY A 262 -11.82 16.17 26.39
N SER A 263 -11.92 16.61 25.15
CA SER A 263 -12.80 15.99 24.15
C SER A 263 -12.31 14.63 23.69
N ILE A 264 -13.22 13.84 23.13
CA ILE A 264 -12.96 12.46 22.66
C ILE A 264 -11.94 12.48 21.53
N LEU A 265 -10.90 11.67 21.67
CA LEU A 265 -9.88 11.48 20.63
C LEU A 265 -10.51 11.07 19.30
N THR A 266 -10.04 11.68 18.23
CA THR A 266 -10.36 11.26 16.86
C THR A 266 -9.09 10.78 16.18
N ILE A 267 -9.12 9.55 15.64
CA ILE A 267 -8.07 9.01 14.78
C ILE A 267 -8.61 8.90 13.37
N SER A 268 -7.93 9.56 12.42
CA SER A 268 -8.33 9.55 11.02
C SER A 268 -7.14 9.20 10.14
N ASP A 269 -7.43 8.50 9.03
CA ASP A 269 -6.45 8.30 7.97
C ASP A 269 -6.27 9.57 7.12
N ALA A 270 -5.11 9.67 6.51
CA ALA A 270 -4.77 10.74 5.57
C ALA A 270 -3.58 10.28 4.70
N PRO A 271 -3.36 10.92 3.53
CA PRO A 271 -2.12 10.76 2.77
C PRO A 271 -0.89 11.02 3.65
N TRP A 272 0.18 10.31 3.35
CA TRP A 272 1.45 10.48 4.08
C TRP A 272 1.89 11.97 4.12
N PRO A 273 2.38 12.50 5.26
CA PRO A 273 2.76 11.79 6.49
C PRO A 273 1.61 11.56 7.49
N GLY A 274 0.35 11.66 7.08
CA GLY A 274 -0.77 11.28 7.91
C GLY A 274 -0.82 9.78 8.21
N PHE A 275 -1.80 9.37 9.02
CA PHE A 275 -1.93 7.98 9.41
C PHE A 275 -2.45 7.12 8.25
N THR A 276 -1.78 6.01 8.00
CA THR A 276 -2.11 5.12 6.88
C THR A 276 -3.49 4.47 7.04
N PRO A 277 -4.32 4.46 5.98
CA PRO A 277 -5.63 3.80 6.01
C PRO A 277 -5.54 2.29 6.25
N ASP A 278 -4.39 1.68 5.95
CA ASP A 278 -4.19 0.23 6.06
C ASP A 278 -4.06 -0.27 7.50
N LEU A 279 -3.78 0.61 8.46
CA LEU A 279 -3.73 0.29 9.89
C LEU A 279 -4.99 0.72 10.66
N LEU A 280 -5.92 1.41 10.01
CA LEU A 280 -7.09 1.93 10.72
C LEU A 280 -7.98 0.82 11.30
N SER A 281 -8.08 -0.32 10.60
CA SER A 281 -8.79 -1.51 11.11
C SER A 281 -8.12 -2.11 12.34
N ILE A 282 -6.79 -2.17 12.37
CA ILE A 282 -6.02 -2.64 13.54
C ILE A 282 -6.24 -1.69 14.73
N VAL A 283 -6.12 -0.39 14.50
CA VAL A 283 -6.37 0.63 15.54
C VAL A 283 -7.77 0.52 16.11
N LEU A 284 -8.79 0.30 15.29
CA LEU A 284 -10.17 0.13 15.71
C LEU A 284 -10.34 -1.09 16.63
N VAL A 285 -9.75 -2.23 16.24
CA VAL A 285 -9.81 -3.46 17.04
C VAL A 285 -9.05 -3.29 18.36
N VAL A 286 -7.86 -2.70 18.34
CA VAL A 286 -7.09 -2.38 19.55
C VAL A 286 -7.87 -1.46 20.48
N ALA A 287 -8.48 -0.41 19.96
CA ALA A 287 -9.27 0.53 20.72
C ALA A 287 -10.48 -0.13 21.42
N SER A 288 -11.06 -1.18 20.83
CA SER A 288 -12.19 -1.91 21.42
C SER A 288 -11.85 -2.59 22.75
N GLN A 289 -10.55 -2.88 23.00
CA GLN A 289 -10.07 -3.47 24.25
C GLN A 289 -9.40 -2.44 25.18
N ALA A 290 -9.25 -1.20 24.77
CA ALA A 290 -8.74 -0.11 25.59
C ALA A 290 -9.74 0.33 26.66
N LYS A 291 -9.30 1.16 27.62
CA LYS A 291 -10.19 1.94 28.48
C LYS A 291 -10.44 3.30 27.83
N GLY A 292 -11.69 3.73 27.71
CA GLY A 292 -12.07 5.01 27.12
C GLY A 292 -12.77 4.88 25.78
N SER A 293 -12.90 5.97 25.06
CA SER A 293 -13.61 6.02 23.77
C SER A 293 -12.81 6.78 22.72
N VAL A 294 -12.97 6.39 21.46
CA VAL A 294 -12.32 7.06 20.32
C VAL A 294 -13.25 7.08 19.11
N LEU A 295 -13.22 8.17 18.37
CA LEU A 295 -13.84 8.26 17.05
C LEU A 295 -12.82 7.85 15.98
N ILE A 296 -13.14 6.80 15.24
CA ILE A 296 -12.39 6.39 14.06
C ILE A 296 -13.02 7.00 12.82
N HIS A 297 -12.24 7.72 12.03
CA HIS A 297 -12.72 8.39 10.83
C HIS A 297 -11.93 7.99 9.60
N GLN A 298 -12.52 7.14 8.79
CA GLN A 298 -12.00 6.67 7.50
C GLN A 298 -12.29 7.70 6.41
N LYS A 299 -11.27 8.40 5.90
CA LYS A 299 -11.41 9.46 4.90
C LYS A 299 -11.07 9.02 3.48
N MET A 300 -10.15 8.07 3.34
CA MET A 300 -9.54 7.76 2.05
C MET A 300 -10.27 6.69 1.24
N PHE A 301 -11.12 5.86 1.86
CA PHE A 301 -11.84 4.77 1.18
C PHE A 301 -13.29 4.71 1.58
N GLU A 302 -14.16 4.33 0.64
CA GLU A 302 -15.62 4.37 0.81
C GLU A 302 -16.18 3.20 1.64
N SER A 303 -15.46 2.08 1.74
CA SER A 303 -16.06 0.82 2.22
C SER A 303 -15.21 0.05 3.23
N ARG A 304 -14.26 0.70 3.88
CA ARG A 304 -13.34 0.00 4.79
C ARG A 304 -13.91 -0.28 6.18
N LEU A 305 -14.98 0.37 6.60
CA LEU A 305 -15.60 0.12 7.90
C LEU A 305 -16.70 -0.95 7.88
N PHE A 306 -16.99 -1.60 6.77
CA PHE A 306 -18.01 -2.64 6.69
C PHE A 306 -17.72 -3.88 7.56
N PHE A 307 -16.47 -4.11 7.92
CA PHE A 307 -16.11 -5.21 8.84
C PHE A 307 -16.55 -4.95 10.30
N VAL A 308 -16.89 -3.71 10.65
CA VAL A 308 -17.29 -3.30 12.02
C VAL A 308 -18.50 -4.08 12.49
N ASP A 309 -19.46 -4.40 11.60
CA ASP A 309 -20.60 -5.23 11.92
C ASP A 309 -20.18 -6.59 12.51
N LYS A 310 -19.10 -7.17 11.99
CA LYS A 310 -18.57 -8.44 12.52
C LYS A 310 -17.99 -8.29 13.92
N LEU A 311 -17.32 -7.18 14.20
CA LEU A 311 -16.83 -6.90 15.54
C LEU A 311 -17.97 -6.69 16.54
N ILE A 312 -19.06 -6.03 16.12
CA ILE A 312 -20.27 -5.87 16.93
C ILE A 312 -20.89 -7.24 17.21
N ASP A 313 -21.02 -8.12 16.22
CA ASP A 313 -21.48 -9.50 16.39
C ASP A 313 -20.61 -10.29 17.38
N MET A 314 -19.29 -10.01 17.38
CA MET A 314 -18.33 -10.61 18.33
C MET A 314 -18.41 -10.00 19.73
N GLY A 315 -19.19 -8.94 19.93
CA GLY A 315 -19.42 -8.31 21.22
C GLY A 315 -18.71 -6.98 21.45
N ALA A 316 -18.03 -6.41 20.44
CA ALA A 316 -17.44 -5.08 20.54
C ALA A 316 -18.53 -4.00 20.71
N GLN A 317 -18.26 -3.01 21.56
CA GLN A 317 -19.15 -1.86 21.73
C GLN A 317 -18.76 -0.76 20.76
N ILE A 318 -19.40 -0.74 19.60
CA ILE A 318 -19.12 0.22 18.53
C ILE A 318 -20.42 0.82 18.03
N ILE A 319 -20.43 2.14 17.86
CA ILE A 319 -21.51 2.86 17.21
C ILE A 319 -21.02 3.25 15.81
N LEU A 320 -21.58 2.61 14.78
CA LEU A 320 -21.32 2.99 13.40
C LEU A 320 -22.16 4.23 13.08
N CYS A 321 -21.51 5.40 13.03
CA CYS A 321 -22.17 6.67 12.81
C CYS A 321 -22.61 6.83 11.34
N ASP A 322 -21.75 6.41 10.42
CA ASP A 322 -21.97 6.41 8.97
C ASP A 322 -20.91 5.48 8.30
N PRO A 323 -20.87 5.34 6.96
CA PRO A 323 -19.90 4.49 6.27
C PRO A 323 -18.43 4.85 6.53
N HIS A 324 -18.16 6.04 7.04
CA HIS A 324 -16.81 6.59 7.23
C HIS A 324 -16.43 6.78 8.70
N ARG A 325 -17.39 6.74 9.63
CA ARG A 325 -17.13 7.06 11.05
C ARG A 325 -17.72 6.02 11.98
N ALA A 326 -16.91 5.58 12.92
CA ALA A 326 -17.31 4.67 13.98
C ALA A 326 -16.77 5.15 15.33
N THR A 327 -17.64 5.26 16.33
CA THR A 327 -17.24 5.50 17.70
C THR A 327 -17.04 4.17 18.41
N VAL A 328 -15.83 3.94 18.88
CA VAL A 328 -15.45 2.73 19.62
C VAL A 328 -15.48 3.04 21.11
N ILE A 329 -16.20 2.24 21.87
CA ILE A 329 -16.26 2.28 23.34
C ILE A 329 -15.44 1.10 23.84
N GLY A 330 -14.26 1.37 24.36
CA GLY A 330 -13.32 0.35 24.77
C GLY A 330 -13.76 -0.38 26.04
N GLY A 331 -13.65 -1.69 26.01
CA GLY A 331 -14.11 -2.59 27.09
C GLY A 331 -13.08 -2.85 28.18
N ASN A 332 -11.89 -2.22 28.14
CA ASN A 332 -10.81 -2.40 29.12
C ASN A 332 -10.48 -3.89 29.40
N HIS A 333 -10.46 -4.72 28.36
CA HIS A 333 -10.29 -6.16 28.46
C HIS A 333 -11.31 -6.90 29.38
N GLN A 334 -12.45 -6.27 29.68
CA GLN A 334 -13.47 -6.87 30.55
C GLN A 334 -14.39 -7.85 29.83
N PHE A 335 -14.37 -7.84 28.48
CA PHE A 335 -15.08 -8.82 27.68
C PHE A 335 -14.12 -9.57 26.74
N LYS A 336 -14.50 -10.79 26.39
CA LYS A 336 -13.82 -11.57 25.37
C LYS A 336 -14.65 -11.58 24.10
N PHE A 337 -13.98 -11.42 22.97
CA PHE A 337 -14.66 -11.58 21.69
C PHE A 337 -15.21 -12.99 21.55
N LYS A 338 -16.44 -13.09 21.07
CA LYS A 338 -17.06 -14.37 20.71
C LYS A 338 -16.47 -14.86 19.40
N SER A 339 -16.09 -16.13 19.36
CA SER A 339 -15.69 -16.74 18.10
C SER A 339 -16.87 -16.84 17.14
N THR A 340 -16.63 -16.54 15.88
CA THR A 340 -17.63 -16.65 14.81
C THR A 340 -16.96 -17.06 13.50
N THR A 341 -17.76 -17.61 12.58
CA THR A 341 -17.31 -17.88 11.22
C THR A 341 -17.63 -16.65 10.37
N MET A 342 -16.63 -16.10 9.70
CA MET A 342 -16.82 -14.90 8.88
C MET A 342 -16.04 -14.98 7.57
N THR A 343 -16.49 -14.22 6.59
CA THR A 343 -15.76 -13.96 5.35
C THR A 343 -15.18 -12.57 5.42
N SER A 344 -13.87 -12.45 5.20
CA SER A 344 -13.21 -11.15 5.19
C SER A 344 -13.61 -10.35 3.95
N PRO A 345 -14.00 -9.06 4.09
CA PRO A 345 -14.29 -8.20 2.96
C PRO A 345 -13.03 -7.78 2.19
N ASP A 346 -11.91 -7.66 2.87
CA ASP A 346 -10.60 -7.32 2.31
C ASP A 346 -9.46 -7.83 3.20
N ILE A 347 -8.23 -7.79 2.70
CA ILE A 347 -7.05 -8.35 3.40
C ILE A 347 -6.78 -7.61 4.73
N ARG A 348 -7.02 -6.31 4.83
CA ARG A 348 -6.72 -5.51 6.04
C ARG A 348 -7.73 -5.76 7.14
N ALA A 349 -9.00 -5.81 6.78
CA ALA A 349 -10.05 -6.24 7.70
C ALA A 349 -9.82 -7.70 8.17
N GLY A 350 -9.43 -8.60 7.24
CA GLY A 350 -9.11 -9.98 7.56
C GLY A 350 -8.02 -10.13 8.62
N VAL A 351 -6.92 -9.41 8.47
CA VAL A 351 -5.82 -9.42 9.46
C VAL A 351 -6.28 -8.90 10.83
N SER A 352 -7.13 -7.87 10.86
CA SER A 352 -7.61 -7.30 12.11
C SER A 352 -8.62 -8.18 12.86
N LEU A 353 -9.27 -9.11 12.16
CA LEU A 353 -10.28 -10.02 12.70
C LEU A 353 -9.70 -11.37 13.19
N LEU A 354 -8.41 -11.64 12.94
CA LEU A 354 -7.69 -12.81 13.43
C LEU A 354 -7.27 -12.68 14.88
#